data_0f01a7df9fddaaa58dd38f5ff398a3f5
#
_entry.id   0f01a7df9fddaaa58dd38f5ff398a3f5
#
_cell.length_a   1.000
_cell.length_b   1.000
_cell.length_c   1.000
_cell.angle_alpha   90.00
_cell.angle_beta   90.00
_cell.angle_gamma   90.00
#
_symmetry.space_group_name_H-M   'P 1'
#
loop_
_entity.id
_entity.type
_entity.pdbx_description
1 polymer ?
#
loop_
_entity_poly.entity_id
_entity_poly.type
_entity_poly.pdbx_seq_one_letter_code
_entity_poly.pdbx_strand_id
1 'polypeptide(L)'
;KTGLISYLLFEDNKIKIDQENLPNYIKNNNGIMPSHSVGKSLVSYVLGHAICEGYMDSIDITIDDWSVLDGTLYKGQKLIDILNMKAGDQKFIGEKNFNSDVKINDNRFLNVNTFPIKRVMELPVLQKSKKQRAVYNYNGLATNLLMNYTIFKVGDDWQKLLHKVFNEHVRVKDDVWFHQTVRLHREYLPRETGRYSFYANRYDYLRIAKRILDDWNNDTCVGKYLKNIYKQRIDKNEKSYDGDRMGQFDI
;
A
#
# COMPACT_ATOMS: atom_id res chain seq x y z
N LYS A 1 21.73 -12.20 20.38
CA LYS A 1 20.48 -12.77 19.84
C LYS A 1 20.07 -11.86 18.69
N THR A 2 19.97 -12.40 17.48
CA THR A 2 19.72 -11.65 16.23
C THR A 2 18.24 -11.35 16.15
N GLY A 3 17.37 -11.17 16.77
CA GLY A 3 15.93 -10.85 16.54
C GLY A 3 15.31 -11.41 15.24
N LEU A 4 16.02 -12.32 14.56
CA LEU A 4 15.55 -12.95 13.33
C LEU A 4 14.39 -13.90 13.64
N ILE A 5 13.24 -13.62 13.03
CA ILE A 5 12.02 -14.42 13.23
C ILE A 5 11.87 -15.49 12.13
N SER A 6 12.23 -15.16 10.90
CA SER A 6 12.15 -16.10 9.77
C SER A 6 13.12 -15.70 8.67
N TYR A 7 13.73 -16.69 8.06
CA TYR A 7 14.55 -16.53 6.86
C TYR A 7 14.25 -17.67 5.89
N LEU A 8 13.88 -17.28 4.66
CA LEU A 8 13.69 -18.19 3.54
C LEU A 8 14.60 -17.74 2.39
N LEU A 9 15.41 -18.63 1.87
CA LEU A 9 16.14 -18.43 0.62
C LEU A 9 15.62 -19.40 -0.42
N PHE A 10 15.11 -18.87 -1.52
CA PHE A 10 14.67 -19.63 -2.67
C PHE A 10 15.58 -19.35 -3.86
N GLU A 11 16.22 -20.40 -4.35
CA GLU A 11 17.19 -20.35 -5.45
C GLU A 11 17.11 -21.67 -6.22
N ASP A 12 17.34 -21.66 -7.53
CA ASP A 12 17.28 -22.83 -8.41
C ASP A 12 16.00 -23.66 -8.24
N ASN A 13 14.85 -23.00 -8.13
CA ASN A 13 13.55 -23.62 -7.88
C ASN A 13 13.44 -24.45 -6.60
N LYS A 14 14.30 -24.20 -5.62
CA LYS A 14 14.31 -24.90 -4.33
C LYS A 14 14.45 -23.93 -3.18
N ILE A 15 13.86 -24.28 -2.05
CA ILE A 15 14.17 -23.61 -0.78
C ILE A 15 15.53 -24.13 -0.33
N LYS A 16 16.55 -23.26 -0.32
CA LYS A 16 17.92 -23.56 0.12
C LYS A 16 18.08 -23.36 1.61
N ILE A 17 17.42 -22.36 2.16
CA ILE A 17 17.43 -22.07 3.59
C ILE A 17 15.99 -21.89 4.04
N ASP A 18 15.66 -22.58 5.11
CA ASP A 18 14.37 -22.53 5.77
C ASP A 18 14.59 -22.50 7.28
N GLN A 19 14.69 -21.31 7.83
CA GLN A 19 14.91 -21.08 9.25
C GLN A 19 13.79 -20.26 9.86
N GLU A 20 13.34 -20.65 11.03
CA GLU A 20 12.36 -19.91 11.78
C GLU A 20 12.64 -19.90 13.28
N ASN A 21 12.33 -18.80 13.90
CA ASN A 21 12.28 -18.61 15.34
C ASN A 21 11.06 -17.77 15.69
N LEU A 22 9.89 -18.29 15.33
CA LEU A 22 8.64 -17.56 15.50
C LEU A 22 8.31 -17.39 16.98
N PRO A 23 7.98 -16.17 17.42
CA PRO A 23 7.42 -15.95 18.76
C PRO A 23 6.09 -16.69 18.93
N ASN A 24 5.73 -17.03 20.17
CA ASN A 24 4.53 -17.79 20.47
C ASN A 24 3.24 -17.14 19.90
N TYR A 25 3.14 -15.84 19.92
CA TYR A 25 1.96 -15.15 19.38
C TYR A 25 1.78 -15.33 17.86
N ILE A 26 2.88 -15.52 17.12
CA ILE A 26 2.83 -15.85 15.68
C ILE A 26 2.54 -17.34 15.50
N LYS A 27 3.21 -18.21 16.26
CA LYS A 27 2.95 -19.66 16.21
C LYS A 27 1.51 -19.99 16.50
N ASN A 28 0.92 -19.38 17.53
CA ASN A 28 -0.47 -19.57 17.94
C ASN A 28 -1.48 -19.01 16.91
N ASN A 29 -1.01 -18.16 15.97
CA ASN A 29 -1.80 -17.63 14.87
C ASN A 29 -1.38 -18.29 13.53
N ASN A 30 -1.11 -19.59 13.52
CA ASN A 30 -0.76 -20.39 12.34
C ASN A 30 0.40 -19.80 11.50
N GLY A 31 1.33 -19.09 12.13
CA GLY A 31 2.45 -18.45 11.44
C GLY A 31 2.08 -17.23 10.58
N ILE A 32 0.87 -16.73 10.73
CA ILE A 32 0.39 -15.55 9.99
C ILE A 32 1.04 -14.29 10.56
N MET A 33 1.64 -13.51 9.68
CA MET A 33 2.38 -12.29 10.00
C MET A 33 1.84 -11.10 9.22
N PRO A 34 1.79 -9.91 9.85
CA PRO A 34 1.43 -8.69 9.14
C PRO A 34 2.53 -8.29 8.15
N SER A 35 2.13 -7.78 6.99
CA SER A 35 3.06 -7.30 5.96
C SER A 35 3.82 -6.03 6.36
N HIS A 36 3.32 -5.28 7.35
CA HIS A 36 3.84 -3.94 7.63
C HIS A 36 4.04 -3.12 6.34
N SER A 37 5.18 -2.48 6.16
CA SER A 37 5.45 -1.63 4.99
C SER A 37 5.56 -2.38 3.66
N VAL A 38 5.85 -3.68 3.66
CA VAL A 38 5.76 -4.53 2.46
C VAL A 38 4.33 -4.52 1.88
N GLY A 39 3.31 -4.31 2.72
CA GLY A 39 1.93 -4.14 2.27
C GLY A 39 1.73 -3.00 1.27
N LYS A 40 2.59 -1.98 1.25
CA LYS A 40 2.53 -0.91 0.26
C LYS A 40 2.84 -1.43 -1.15
N SER A 41 3.83 -2.31 -1.27
CA SER A 41 4.14 -2.99 -2.53
C SER A 41 3.01 -3.94 -2.96
N LEU A 42 2.33 -4.58 -2.00
CA LEU A 42 1.16 -5.41 -2.30
C LEU A 42 -0.03 -4.57 -2.79
N VAL A 43 -0.24 -3.38 -2.25
CA VAL A 43 -1.23 -2.42 -2.77
C VAL A 43 -0.92 -2.07 -4.22
N SER A 44 0.35 -1.74 -4.51
CA SER A 44 0.80 -1.46 -5.88
C SER A 44 0.57 -2.67 -6.81
N TYR A 45 0.85 -3.88 -6.34
CA TYR A 45 0.66 -5.10 -7.13
C TYR A 45 -0.82 -5.34 -7.47
N VAL A 46 -1.72 -5.19 -6.49
CA VAL A 46 -3.18 -5.28 -6.71
C VAL A 46 -3.68 -4.21 -7.67
N LEU A 47 -3.17 -2.97 -7.54
CA LEU A 47 -3.48 -1.87 -8.46
C LEU A 47 -3.04 -2.20 -9.90
N GLY A 48 -1.86 -2.79 -10.08
CA GLY A 48 -1.38 -3.27 -11.38
C GLY A 48 -2.32 -4.32 -11.99
N HIS A 49 -2.83 -5.25 -11.19
CA HIS A 49 -3.83 -6.20 -11.63
C HIS A 49 -5.16 -5.53 -12.00
N ALA A 50 -5.61 -4.53 -11.22
CA ALA A 50 -6.82 -3.78 -11.54
C ALA A 50 -6.72 -3.05 -12.90
N ILE A 51 -5.53 -2.50 -13.21
CA ILE A 51 -5.24 -1.93 -14.54
C ILE A 51 -5.30 -3.04 -15.62
N CYS A 52 -4.65 -4.17 -15.39
CA CYS A 52 -4.61 -5.28 -16.34
C CYS A 52 -5.99 -5.91 -16.63
N GLU A 53 -6.89 -5.84 -15.66
CA GLU A 53 -8.27 -6.31 -15.81
C GLU A 53 -9.20 -5.24 -16.41
N GLY A 54 -8.68 -4.05 -16.73
CA GLY A 54 -9.44 -2.98 -17.40
C GLY A 54 -10.29 -2.12 -16.47
N TYR A 55 -10.13 -2.21 -15.14
CA TYR A 55 -10.84 -1.33 -14.21
C TYR A 55 -10.30 0.10 -14.22
N MET A 56 -9.07 0.27 -14.68
CA MET A 56 -8.40 1.57 -14.86
C MET A 56 -7.54 1.51 -16.13
N ASP A 57 -7.43 2.64 -16.84
CA ASP A 57 -6.73 2.68 -18.13
C ASP A 57 -5.20 2.54 -17.98
N SER A 58 -4.62 3.22 -17.01
CA SER A 58 -3.18 3.22 -16.77
C SER A 58 -2.80 3.83 -15.42
N ILE A 59 -1.52 3.77 -15.09
CA ILE A 59 -0.94 4.45 -13.92
C ILE A 59 -0.86 5.98 -14.11
N ASP A 60 -0.99 6.46 -15.34
CA ASP A 60 -0.85 7.89 -15.67
C ASP A 60 -2.16 8.67 -15.62
N ILE A 61 -3.28 8.00 -15.29
CA ILE A 61 -4.58 8.66 -15.12
C ILE A 61 -4.56 9.68 -13.99
N THR A 62 -5.40 10.70 -14.11
CA THR A 62 -5.69 11.64 -13.02
C THR A 62 -6.85 11.13 -12.17
N ILE A 63 -6.77 11.32 -10.85
CA ILE A 63 -7.87 10.97 -9.94
C ILE A 63 -8.81 12.16 -9.83
N ASP A 64 -9.75 12.26 -10.75
CA ASP A 64 -10.76 13.34 -10.84
C ASP A 64 -12.20 12.84 -10.78
N ASP A 65 -12.42 11.54 -10.85
CA ASP A 65 -13.73 10.89 -10.86
C ASP A 65 -14.21 10.40 -9.47
N TRP A 66 -13.41 10.59 -8.43
CA TRP A 66 -13.73 10.14 -7.08
C TRP A 66 -14.03 11.31 -6.15
N SER A 67 -15.32 11.52 -5.85
CA SER A 67 -15.82 12.68 -5.08
C SER A 67 -15.30 12.74 -3.62
N VAL A 68 -14.83 11.61 -3.08
CA VAL A 68 -14.19 11.57 -1.75
C VAL A 68 -12.99 12.52 -1.65
N LEU A 69 -12.35 12.84 -2.78
CA LEU A 69 -11.19 13.73 -2.83
C LEU A 69 -11.54 15.20 -3.08
N ASP A 70 -12.81 15.52 -3.31
CA ASP A 70 -13.22 16.88 -3.62
C ASP A 70 -12.79 17.86 -2.52
N GLY A 71 -12.28 19.01 -2.91
CA GLY A 71 -11.75 20.02 -2.00
C GLY A 71 -10.39 19.75 -1.40
N THR A 72 -9.78 18.59 -1.65
CA THR A 72 -8.45 18.22 -1.14
C THR A 72 -7.34 18.41 -2.18
N LEU A 73 -6.10 18.45 -1.73
CA LEU A 73 -4.93 18.51 -2.61
C LEU A 73 -4.77 17.28 -3.52
N TYR A 74 -5.44 16.16 -3.21
CA TYR A 74 -5.30 14.91 -3.95
C TYR A 74 -6.17 14.85 -5.20
N LYS A 75 -7.24 15.65 -5.27
CA LYS A 75 -8.12 15.74 -6.45
C LYS A 75 -7.32 16.21 -7.67
N GLY A 76 -7.49 15.51 -8.79
CA GLY A 76 -6.82 15.84 -10.05
C GLY A 76 -5.31 15.53 -10.09
N GLN A 77 -4.78 14.80 -9.12
CA GLN A 77 -3.40 14.33 -9.16
C GLN A 77 -3.28 13.04 -9.99
N LYS A 78 -2.12 12.83 -10.59
CA LYS A 78 -1.82 11.58 -11.28
C LYS A 78 -1.66 10.44 -10.28
N LEU A 79 -2.15 9.28 -10.64
CA LEU A 79 -2.06 8.07 -9.82
C LEU A 79 -0.59 7.72 -9.51
N ILE A 80 0.30 7.86 -10.50
CA ILE A 80 1.74 7.64 -10.32
C ILE A 80 2.40 8.60 -9.31
N ASP A 81 1.95 9.86 -9.22
CA ASP A 81 2.51 10.81 -8.24
C ASP A 81 2.17 10.39 -6.82
N ILE A 82 0.97 9.85 -6.60
CA ILE A 82 0.56 9.33 -5.30
C ILE A 82 1.29 8.02 -4.98
N LEU A 83 1.45 7.14 -5.98
CA LEU A 83 2.21 5.89 -5.83
C LEU A 83 3.67 6.16 -5.45
N ASN A 84 4.28 7.16 -6.06
CA ASN A 84 5.63 7.63 -5.73
C ASN A 84 5.71 8.45 -4.44
N MET A 85 4.59 8.55 -3.68
CA MET A 85 4.53 9.37 -2.46
C MET A 85 4.99 10.82 -2.68
N LYS A 86 4.60 11.39 -3.84
CA LYS A 86 5.00 12.72 -4.33
C LYS A 86 3.78 13.64 -4.47
N ALA A 87 2.79 13.46 -3.62
CA ALA A 87 1.53 14.22 -3.68
C ALA A 87 1.68 15.72 -3.33
N GLY A 88 2.82 16.15 -2.80
CA GLY A 88 3.00 17.52 -2.29
C GLY A 88 2.21 17.77 -1.01
N ASP A 89 2.11 16.77 -0.17
CA ASP A 89 1.31 16.74 1.06
C ASP A 89 2.12 16.89 2.35
N GLN A 90 3.45 17.06 2.25
CA GLN A 90 4.38 17.10 3.38
C GLN A 90 4.08 18.17 4.42
N LYS A 91 3.29 19.20 4.07
CA LYS A 91 2.83 20.21 5.02
C LYS A 91 1.69 19.71 5.92
N PHE A 92 0.90 18.77 5.41
CA PHE A 92 -0.33 18.30 6.03
C PHE A 92 -0.19 16.91 6.63
N ILE A 93 0.68 16.10 6.05
CA ILE A 93 0.96 14.74 6.48
C ILE A 93 2.38 14.69 7.00
N GLY A 94 2.53 14.41 8.27
CA GLY A 94 3.81 14.40 8.94
C GLY A 94 3.87 13.36 10.03
N GLU A 95 5.06 13.20 10.60
CA GLU A 95 5.28 12.34 11.74
C GLU A 95 5.22 13.11 13.05
N LYS A 96 4.46 12.58 13.99
CA LYS A 96 4.85 12.72 15.41
C LYS A 96 5.30 11.36 15.94
N ASN A 97 4.63 10.29 15.52
CA ASN A 97 4.93 8.94 15.98
C ASN A 97 4.94 7.90 14.86
N PHE A 98 4.26 8.11 13.73
CA PHE A 98 4.19 7.19 12.58
C PHE A 98 3.72 7.90 11.30
N ASN A 99 4.14 7.39 10.15
CA ASN A 99 3.99 7.92 8.78
C ASN A 99 2.54 8.08 8.25
N SER A 100 1.56 8.32 9.08
CA SER A 100 0.16 8.38 8.64
C SER A 100 -0.66 9.37 9.44
N ASP A 101 -0.02 10.33 10.09
CA ASP A 101 -0.73 11.29 10.91
C ASP A 101 -1.03 12.56 10.10
N VAL A 102 -2.30 12.97 10.10
CA VAL A 102 -2.69 14.28 9.58
C VAL A 102 -2.37 15.33 10.64
N LYS A 103 -1.62 16.33 10.25
CA LYS A 103 -1.28 17.47 11.09
C LYS A 103 -2.47 18.42 11.19
N ILE A 104 -3.21 18.35 12.30
CA ILE A 104 -4.36 19.22 12.57
C ILE A 104 -3.89 20.64 12.91
N ASN A 105 -2.84 20.74 13.72
CA ASN A 105 -2.09 21.97 14.03
C ASN A 105 -0.68 21.60 14.50
N ASP A 106 0.14 22.59 14.91
CA ASP A 106 1.55 22.35 15.25
C ASP A 106 1.77 21.32 16.36
N ASN A 107 0.79 21.14 17.25
CA ASN A 107 0.89 20.25 18.40
C ASN A 107 -0.05 19.05 18.35
N ARG A 108 -0.97 19.00 17.37
CA ARG A 108 -2.01 17.96 17.29
C ARG A 108 -1.96 17.23 15.97
N PHE A 109 -1.80 15.94 16.07
CA PHE A 109 -1.83 15.00 14.96
C PHE A 109 -2.98 14.00 15.13
N LEU A 110 -3.58 13.58 14.04
CA LEU A 110 -4.60 12.57 14.01
C LEU A 110 -4.06 11.33 13.26
N ASN A 111 -4.03 10.21 13.96
CA ASN A 111 -3.70 8.94 13.33
C ASN A 111 -4.83 8.50 12.39
N VAL A 112 -4.60 8.62 11.08
CA VAL A 112 -5.62 8.35 10.08
C VAL A 112 -5.83 6.87 9.78
N ASN A 113 -4.97 5.99 10.30
CA ASN A 113 -5.10 4.55 10.06
C ASN A 113 -6.33 3.92 10.74
N THR A 114 -6.96 4.64 11.66
CA THR A 114 -8.13 4.17 12.40
C THR A 114 -9.46 4.72 11.87
N PHE A 115 -9.40 5.56 10.81
CA PHE A 115 -10.59 6.21 10.24
C PHE A 115 -10.83 5.78 8.80
N PRO A 116 -12.09 5.70 8.35
CA PRO A 116 -12.41 5.56 6.93
C PRO A 116 -11.80 6.70 6.10
N ILE A 117 -11.37 6.38 4.87
CA ILE A 117 -10.70 7.36 4.01
C ILE A 117 -11.55 8.61 3.78
N LYS A 118 -12.86 8.46 3.60
CA LYS A 118 -13.81 9.56 3.47
C LYS A 118 -13.73 10.53 4.65
N ARG A 119 -13.76 10.00 5.88
CA ARG A 119 -13.63 10.82 7.11
C ARG A 119 -12.31 11.55 7.20
N VAL A 120 -11.23 10.93 6.73
CA VAL A 120 -9.91 11.57 6.67
C VAL A 120 -9.93 12.73 5.68
N MET A 121 -10.50 12.54 4.48
CA MET A 121 -10.58 13.57 3.45
C MET A 121 -11.51 14.73 3.85
N GLU A 122 -12.52 14.49 4.67
CA GLU A 122 -13.41 15.52 5.23
C GLU A 122 -12.78 16.38 6.32
N LEU A 123 -11.57 16.10 6.78
CA LEU A 123 -10.89 16.94 7.77
C LEU A 123 -10.69 18.36 7.24
N PRO A 124 -11.04 19.42 8.01
CA PRO A 124 -10.95 20.80 7.54
C PRO A 124 -9.56 21.20 7.03
N VAL A 125 -8.50 20.62 7.59
CA VAL A 125 -7.12 20.86 7.16
C VAL A 125 -6.83 20.28 5.79
N LEU A 126 -7.47 19.18 5.40
CA LEU A 126 -7.34 18.57 4.07
C LEU A 126 -8.31 19.20 3.07
N GLN A 127 -9.53 19.54 3.47
CA GLN A 127 -10.54 20.19 2.61
C GLN A 127 -10.09 21.55 2.04
N LYS A 128 -9.15 22.24 2.70
CA LYS A 128 -8.59 23.51 2.23
C LYS A 128 -7.14 23.37 1.77
N SER A 129 -6.67 22.12 1.66
CA SER A 129 -5.29 21.88 1.33
C SER A 129 -4.99 22.18 -0.13
N LYS A 130 -3.81 22.74 -0.38
CA LYS A 130 -3.29 22.96 -1.74
C LYS A 130 -2.00 22.18 -1.88
N LYS A 131 -1.83 21.55 -3.04
CA LYS A 131 -0.60 20.85 -3.40
C LYS A 131 0.60 21.78 -3.20
N GLN A 132 1.59 21.31 -2.44
CA GLN A 132 2.88 21.97 -2.29
C GLN A 132 3.83 21.53 -3.41
N ARG A 133 5.06 22.03 -3.41
CA ARG A 133 6.11 21.47 -4.25
C ARG A 133 6.15 19.96 -4.09
N ALA A 134 6.10 19.25 -5.20
CA ALA A 134 6.09 17.80 -5.19
C ALA A 134 7.47 17.25 -4.82
N VAL A 135 7.61 16.80 -3.59
CA VAL A 135 8.78 16.10 -3.05
C VAL A 135 8.35 14.75 -2.48
N TYR A 136 9.27 13.82 -2.41
CA TYR A 136 9.01 12.54 -1.76
C TYR A 136 8.63 12.74 -0.29
N ASN A 137 7.50 12.19 0.12
CA ASN A 137 6.99 12.22 1.49
C ASN A 137 6.43 10.86 1.86
N TYR A 138 7.26 10.00 2.45
CA TYR A 138 6.84 8.65 2.84
C TYR A 138 5.71 8.71 3.85
N ASN A 139 4.54 8.20 3.47
CA ASN A 139 3.39 8.17 4.38
C ASN A 139 2.41 7.04 4.04
N GLY A 140 1.64 6.61 5.06
CA GLY A 140 0.64 5.57 4.90
C GLY A 140 -0.66 6.07 4.25
N LEU A 141 -0.93 7.38 4.30
CA LEU A 141 -2.16 7.93 3.71
C LEU A 141 -2.18 7.78 2.19
N ALA A 142 -1.05 8.03 1.52
CA ALA A 142 -0.93 7.81 0.08
C ALA A 142 -1.28 6.36 -0.30
N THR A 143 -0.76 5.38 0.44
CA THR A 143 -1.08 3.96 0.21
C THR A 143 -2.55 3.64 0.46
N ASN A 144 -3.12 4.17 1.55
CA ASN A 144 -4.54 3.98 1.86
C ASN A 144 -5.43 4.61 0.80
N LEU A 145 -5.04 5.77 0.26
CA LEU A 145 -5.75 6.44 -0.82
C LEU A 145 -5.74 5.59 -2.09
N LEU A 146 -4.58 5.09 -2.49
CA LEU A 146 -4.45 4.21 -3.67
C LEU A 146 -5.30 2.95 -3.53
N MET A 147 -5.26 2.28 -2.38
CA MET A 147 -6.07 1.09 -2.15
C MET A 147 -7.56 1.40 -2.22
N ASN A 148 -8.02 2.46 -1.55
CA ASN A 148 -9.44 2.83 -1.55
C ASN A 148 -9.90 3.29 -2.94
N TYR A 149 -9.06 4.00 -3.69
CA TYR A 149 -9.36 4.34 -5.08
C TYR A 149 -9.46 3.10 -5.96
N THR A 150 -8.56 2.13 -5.79
CA THR A 150 -8.65 0.84 -6.50
C THR A 150 -9.97 0.14 -6.19
N ILE A 151 -10.38 0.11 -4.92
CA ILE A 151 -11.67 -0.47 -4.52
C ILE A 151 -12.84 0.28 -5.17
N PHE A 152 -12.79 1.61 -5.20
CA PHE A 152 -13.79 2.43 -5.86
C PHE A 152 -13.92 2.09 -7.35
N LYS A 153 -12.80 1.94 -8.05
CA LYS A 153 -12.78 1.60 -9.50
C LYS A 153 -13.24 0.18 -9.77
N VAL A 154 -12.86 -0.76 -8.93
CA VAL A 154 -13.23 -2.19 -9.08
C VAL A 154 -14.67 -2.46 -8.63
N GLY A 155 -15.15 -1.71 -7.66
CA GLY A 155 -16.53 -1.83 -7.18
C GLY A 155 -16.85 -3.21 -6.60
N ASP A 156 -17.94 -3.80 -7.07
CA ASP A 156 -18.45 -5.09 -6.56
C ASP A 156 -17.55 -6.29 -6.87
N ASP A 157 -16.70 -6.18 -7.88
CA ASP A 157 -15.74 -7.23 -8.24
C ASP A 157 -14.50 -7.25 -7.34
N TRP A 158 -14.40 -6.40 -6.32
CA TRP A 158 -13.21 -6.30 -5.47
C TRP A 158 -12.75 -7.63 -4.89
N GLN A 159 -13.65 -8.41 -4.30
CA GLN A 159 -13.30 -9.70 -3.73
C GLN A 159 -12.88 -10.71 -4.82
N LYS A 160 -13.50 -10.65 -5.98
CA LYS A 160 -13.15 -11.48 -7.14
C LYS A 160 -11.75 -11.12 -7.66
N LEU A 161 -11.41 -9.82 -7.73
CA LEU A 161 -10.06 -9.37 -8.09
C LEU A 161 -9.02 -9.92 -7.11
N LEU A 162 -9.25 -9.79 -5.80
CA LEU A 162 -8.33 -10.32 -4.79
C LEU A 162 -8.13 -11.82 -4.92
N HIS A 163 -9.22 -12.58 -5.10
CA HIS A 163 -9.15 -14.02 -5.33
C HIS A 163 -8.32 -14.33 -6.59
N LYS A 164 -8.57 -13.63 -7.69
CA LYS A 164 -7.82 -13.80 -8.93
C LYS A 164 -6.32 -13.53 -8.74
N VAL A 165 -5.97 -12.46 -7.99
CA VAL A 165 -4.57 -12.09 -7.73
C VAL A 165 -3.90 -13.13 -6.84
N PHE A 166 -4.45 -13.41 -5.67
CA PHE A 166 -3.73 -14.19 -4.66
C PHE A 166 -3.95 -15.68 -4.79
N ASN A 167 -5.17 -16.15 -5.07
CA ASN A 167 -5.45 -17.57 -5.11
C ASN A 167 -5.16 -18.19 -6.50
N GLU A 168 -5.55 -17.53 -7.58
CA GLU A 168 -5.35 -18.09 -8.92
C GLU A 168 -3.97 -17.77 -9.49
N HIS A 169 -3.55 -16.47 -9.45
CA HIS A 169 -2.31 -16.03 -10.08
C HIS A 169 -1.08 -16.31 -9.21
N VAL A 170 -1.07 -15.90 -7.95
CA VAL A 170 0.03 -16.15 -7.00
C VAL A 170 0.02 -17.60 -6.50
N ARG A 171 -1.16 -18.20 -6.35
CA ARG A 171 -1.39 -19.54 -5.81
C ARG A 171 -0.93 -19.66 -4.36
N VAL A 172 -1.35 -18.70 -3.53
CA VAL A 172 -1.18 -18.81 -2.08
C VAL A 172 -1.90 -20.06 -1.57
N LYS A 173 -1.38 -20.66 -0.50
CA LYS A 173 -2.02 -21.85 0.11
C LYS A 173 -3.05 -21.47 1.14
N ASP A 174 -2.74 -20.45 1.91
CA ASP A 174 -3.63 -19.91 2.92
C ASP A 174 -4.16 -18.56 2.43
N ASP A 175 -5.32 -18.15 2.92
CA ASP A 175 -5.88 -16.87 2.52
C ASP A 175 -4.96 -15.72 2.90
N VAL A 176 -4.76 -14.81 1.96
CA VAL A 176 -4.14 -13.51 2.26
C VAL A 176 -5.23 -12.61 2.83
N TRP A 177 -5.13 -12.33 4.09
CA TRP A 177 -6.13 -11.56 4.80
C TRP A 177 -5.87 -10.07 4.62
N PHE A 178 -6.92 -9.35 4.24
CA PHE A 178 -6.97 -7.91 4.36
C PHE A 178 -7.64 -7.57 5.68
N HIS A 179 -6.84 -7.19 6.66
CA HIS A 179 -7.41 -6.73 7.90
C HIS A 179 -7.77 -5.26 7.80
N GLN A 180 -9.04 -5.00 7.91
CA GLN A 180 -9.60 -3.67 8.05
C GLN A 180 -9.32 -3.17 9.46
N THR A 181 -8.35 -2.28 9.64
CA THR A 181 -7.98 -1.73 10.95
C THR A 181 -8.96 -0.69 11.48
N VAL A 182 -10.09 -0.51 10.84
CA VAL A 182 -11.12 0.38 11.35
C VAL A 182 -11.81 -0.29 12.53
N ARG A 183 -11.68 0.26 13.71
CA ARG A 183 -12.61 -0.01 14.80
C ARG A 183 -13.98 0.42 14.29
N LEU A 184 -14.76 -0.57 13.88
CA LEU A 184 -16.08 -0.42 13.29
C LEU A 184 -16.96 0.47 14.19
N HIS A 185 -17.15 1.69 13.81
CA HIS A 185 -18.45 2.30 14.02
C HIS A 185 -19.41 1.59 13.07
N ARG A 186 -20.46 0.98 13.60
CA ARG A 186 -21.43 0.10 12.92
C ARG A 186 -22.12 0.72 11.68
N GLU A 187 -21.79 1.97 11.34
CA GLU A 187 -22.45 2.78 10.32
C GLU A 187 -21.68 2.88 8.99
N TYR A 188 -20.49 2.28 8.89
CA TYR A 188 -19.68 2.39 7.66
C TYR A 188 -19.76 1.13 6.83
N LEU A 189 -20.03 1.32 5.53
CA LEU A 189 -20.00 0.25 4.54
C LEU A 189 -18.60 -0.39 4.51
N PRO A 190 -18.49 -1.72 4.26
CA PRO A 190 -17.20 -2.43 4.17
C PRO A 190 -16.21 -1.86 3.17
N ARG A 191 -16.65 -0.96 2.28
CA ARG A 191 -15.89 -0.32 1.22
C ARG A 191 -15.19 0.98 1.63
N GLU A 192 -15.50 1.53 2.81
CA GLU A 192 -14.97 2.82 3.27
C GLU A 192 -13.97 2.66 4.40
N THR A 193 -12.82 2.07 4.11
CA THR A 193 -11.85 1.77 5.16
C THR A 193 -10.69 2.73 5.19
N GLY A 194 -10.10 2.93 6.37
CA GLY A 194 -8.95 3.79 6.53
C GLY A 194 -7.68 3.13 6.03
N ARG A 195 -7.42 1.90 6.46
CA ARG A 195 -6.18 1.19 6.18
C ARG A 195 -6.44 -0.27 5.91
N TYR A 196 -5.77 -0.76 4.87
CA TYR A 196 -5.62 -2.19 4.64
C TYR A 196 -4.24 -2.67 5.08
N SER A 197 -4.24 -3.75 5.83
CA SER A 197 -3.03 -4.51 6.16
C SER A 197 -3.17 -5.89 5.56
N PHE A 198 -2.10 -6.38 4.97
CA PHE A 198 -2.02 -7.74 4.46
C PHE A 198 -1.44 -8.65 5.53
N TYR A 199 -1.96 -9.85 5.60
CA TYR A 199 -1.49 -10.89 6.50
C TYR A 199 -1.32 -12.17 5.70
N ALA A 200 -0.19 -12.81 5.84
CA ALA A 200 0.11 -14.08 5.21
C ALA A 200 1.13 -14.86 6.04
N ASN A 201 1.25 -16.15 5.80
CA ASN A 201 2.36 -16.91 6.31
C ASN A 201 3.64 -16.65 5.47
N ARG A 202 4.78 -17.06 5.99
CA ARG A 202 6.09 -16.83 5.37
C ARG A 202 6.25 -17.45 3.99
N TYR A 203 5.64 -18.62 3.75
CA TYR A 203 5.70 -19.28 2.45
C TYR A 203 4.82 -18.59 1.41
N ASP A 204 3.70 -18.03 1.83
CA ASP A 204 2.84 -17.26 0.93
C ASP A 204 3.45 -15.91 0.58
N TYR A 205 4.16 -15.25 1.52
CA TYR A 205 4.99 -14.10 1.15
C TYR A 205 6.08 -14.47 0.12
N LEU A 206 6.71 -15.63 0.26
CA LEU A 206 7.67 -16.12 -0.73
C LEU A 206 7.02 -16.37 -2.11
N ARG A 207 5.80 -16.96 -2.13
CA ARG A 207 5.05 -17.16 -3.39
C ARG A 207 4.72 -15.83 -4.06
N ILE A 208 4.27 -14.85 -3.28
CA ILE A 208 4.00 -13.50 -3.78
C ILE A 208 5.26 -12.88 -4.38
N ALA A 209 6.37 -12.88 -3.65
CA ALA A 209 7.64 -12.34 -4.12
C ALA A 209 8.13 -13.02 -5.40
N LYS A 210 8.08 -14.37 -5.43
CA LYS A 210 8.43 -15.14 -6.62
C LYS A 210 7.54 -14.79 -7.81
N ARG A 211 6.23 -14.67 -7.59
CA ARG A 211 5.29 -14.36 -8.67
C ARG A 211 5.51 -12.96 -9.24
N ILE A 212 5.77 -11.98 -8.39
CA ILE A 212 6.14 -10.63 -8.82
C ILE A 212 7.40 -10.68 -9.71
N LEU A 213 8.40 -11.45 -9.32
CA LEU A 213 9.63 -11.64 -10.10
C LEU A 213 9.34 -12.35 -11.43
N ASP A 214 8.50 -13.40 -11.43
CA ASP A 214 8.11 -14.10 -12.65
C ASP A 214 7.34 -13.18 -13.60
N ASP A 215 6.43 -12.35 -13.09
CA ASP A 215 5.69 -11.37 -13.88
C ASP A 215 6.63 -10.36 -14.54
N TRP A 216 7.60 -9.86 -13.77
CA TRP A 216 8.63 -8.96 -14.27
C TRP A 216 9.44 -9.59 -15.39
N ASN A 217 9.92 -10.82 -15.20
CA ASN A 217 10.81 -11.49 -16.13
C ASN A 217 10.09 -11.93 -17.42
N ASN A 218 8.81 -12.27 -17.34
CA ASN A 218 8.03 -12.78 -18.47
C ASN A 218 7.19 -11.70 -19.17
N ASP A 219 7.37 -10.43 -18.85
CA ASP A 219 6.62 -9.33 -19.48
C ASP A 219 5.10 -9.53 -19.51
N THR A 220 4.55 -10.14 -18.44
CA THR A 220 3.10 -10.22 -18.29
C THR A 220 2.50 -8.81 -18.28
N CYS A 221 1.18 -8.66 -18.36
CA CYS A 221 0.57 -7.35 -18.23
C CYS A 221 1.03 -6.65 -16.94
N VAL A 222 0.97 -7.36 -15.80
CA VAL A 222 1.43 -6.81 -14.51
C VAL A 222 2.94 -6.59 -14.52
N GLY A 223 3.72 -7.45 -15.17
CA GLY A 223 5.17 -7.25 -15.35
C GLY A 223 5.50 -5.97 -16.10
N LYS A 224 4.74 -5.65 -17.15
CA LYS A 224 4.88 -4.37 -17.88
C LYS A 224 4.50 -3.18 -16.99
N TYR A 225 3.45 -3.31 -16.19
CA TYR A 225 3.09 -2.31 -15.18
C TYR A 225 4.24 -2.10 -14.19
N LEU A 226 4.80 -3.17 -13.62
CA LEU A 226 5.94 -3.10 -12.69
C LEU A 226 7.15 -2.40 -13.31
N LYS A 227 7.49 -2.72 -14.56
CA LYS A 227 8.56 -2.04 -15.31
C LYS A 227 8.26 -0.57 -15.54
N ASN A 228 7.01 -0.23 -15.81
CA ASN A 228 6.58 1.16 -16.01
C ASN A 228 6.73 1.99 -14.73
N ILE A 229 6.24 1.48 -13.58
CA ILE A 229 6.41 2.20 -12.30
C ILE A 229 7.88 2.33 -11.91
N TYR A 230 8.69 1.29 -12.15
CA TYR A 230 10.13 1.35 -11.92
C TYR A 230 10.81 2.43 -12.79
N LYS A 231 10.42 2.54 -14.06
CA LYS A 231 10.91 3.59 -14.97
C LYS A 231 10.53 5.00 -14.48
N GLN A 232 9.34 5.15 -13.90
CA GLN A 232 8.81 6.43 -13.41
C GLN A 232 9.13 6.70 -11.93
N ARG A 233 9.97 5.87 -11.29
CA ARG A 233 10.39 6.10 -9.91
C ARG A 233 11.12 7.42 -9.76
N ILE A 234 11.04 7.99 -8.57
CA ILE A 234 11.72 9.24 -8.24
C ILE A 234 12.91 8.99 -7.31
N ASP A 235 13.88 9.89 -7.36
CA ASP A 235 14.98 9.89 -6.42
C ASP A 235 14.51 10.33 -5.03
N LYS A 236 14.91 9.60 -4.00
CA LYS A 236 14.63 9.89 -2.58
C LYS A 236 15.67 10.80 -1.94
N ASN A 237 16.72 11.17 -2.64
CA ASN A 237 17.85 11.97 -2.13
C ASN A 237 17.48 13.42 -1.81
N GLU A 238 16.26 13.87 -2.11
CA GLU A 238 15.83 15.16 -1.59
C GLU A 238 15.66 15.02 -0.06
N LYS A 239 16.35 15.87 0.69
CA LYS A 239 16.28 16.05 2.14
C LYS A 239 14.87 16.45 2.60
N SER A 240 13.88 15.65 2.29
CA SER A 240 12.50 15.92 2.68
C SER A 240 12.13 15.26 3.99
N TYR A 241 13.02 14.47 4.55
CA TYR A 241 12.77 13.71 5.75
C TYR A 241 13.98 13.72 6.67
N ASP A 242 13.74 14.07 7.91
CA ASP A 242 14.74 14.09 9.01
C ASP A 242 15.13 12.65 9.44
N GLY A 243 15.16 11.74 8.49
CA GLY A 243 15.36 10.33 8.66
C GLY A 243 16.48 9.76 7.83
N ASP A 244 17.72 10.09 8.17
CA ASP A 244 18.91 9.29 7.83
C ASP A 244 18.80 7.81 8.27
N ARG A 245 17.63 7.37 8.72
CA ARG A 245 17.41 6.06 9.33
C ARG A 245 16.67 5.06 8.47
N MET A 246 16.06 5.47 7.40
CA MET A 246 15.42 4.55 6.46
C MET A 246 16.27 4.46 5.22
N GLY A 247 17.13 3.46 5.21
CA GLY A 247 17.96 3.15 4.08
C GLY A 247 17.18 3.16 2.76
N GLN A 248 17.87 3.52 1.71
CA GLN A 248 17.45 3.51 0.33
C GLN A 248 16.67 2.24 -0.01
N PHE A 249 15.35 2.33 -0.02
CA PHE A 249 14.52 1.35 -0.69
C PHE A 249 13.86 2.07 -1.87
N ASP A 250 14.39 1.82 -3.03
CA ASP A 250 13.66 2.08 -4.26
C ASP A 250 12.44 1.16 -4.28
N ILE A 251 11.27 1.75 -4.43
CA ILE A 251 10.03 1.00 -4.61
C ILE A 251 9.98 0.55 -6.07
#